data_605665ffab9a8a2989ef712a3175c1fa
#
_entry.id   605665ffab9a8a2989ef712a3175c1fa
#
_cell.length_a   1.000
_cell.length_b   1.000
_cell.length_c   1.000
_cell.angle_alpha   90.00
_cell.angle_beta   90.00
_cell.angle_gamma   90.00
#
_symmetry.space_group_name_H-M   'P 1'
#
loop_
_entity.id
_entity.type
_entity.pdbx_description
1 polymer ?
#
loop_
_entity_poly.entity_id
_entity_poly.type
_entity_poly.pdbx_seq_one_letter_code
_entity_poly.pdbx_strand_id
1 'polypeptide(L)'
;MPDWSYHVIFKPLLSRLSPFHSREFIHRGMNRIASFPGGHHIIHFLGREESSNLLEKEIDQLHFSNSVGLSGKVDPLLSGTKAFANLGFGFIEIGPVTLQSRADGNRPIFHRNERFIEFPEKGESTGLVNTIQKLKNGKWKQPIFVHLAGSVSDQLEMIKSLTPFADAFITTHLSIPNVIQKEEDIELLQPIYFSIPATEIIDEPLKEIKDCFSGIILEEQSNKDDQTNLLNHLKAIRYLRNYNFTKTIITVGGVQEPADALQLFNEQAECIMLSGGYIYSGPGLPKRIKEAQLDLIKKDQNPHQGWGWYYLFALSIFIGGLITLLIXMTAIILPYDEYFLEMERQAIYVYNERILYFMAHDRMTLAGTMISGGILYMALARFGVRQGLKWAKQAIDIGAITGFLGIFLFIGYGYFDWLHLIFWLVLLPFYVTGFVKTRRINGTPTSTNRRNHNLWKRSLFGQLAFVILGFSFVLGGLIISYIGVTSVFVATDLQYICMPPEMIQAFNDRLIPVIAHDRAGFGGALLSVGLLILVIALWGFQQGNSWVWWTLFLGGIPAFTAGIAIHFAIGYTNFIHLLPAYFALMLYVVGLVFSYSFLNQKNEL
;
A
#
# COMPACT_ATOMS: atom_id res chain seq x y z
N MET A 1 -3.87 0.65 -7.37
CA MET A 1 -3.01 -0.49 -7.79
C MET A 1 -1.57 -0.15 -7.46
N PRO A 2 -0.89 -0.90 -6.62
CA PRO A 2 0.50 -0.57 -6.27
C PRO A 2 1.50 -0.96 -7.36
N ASP A 3 2.70 -0.37 -7.30
CA ASP A 3 3.74 -0.59 -8.32
C ASP A 3 4.15 -2.06 -8.45
N TRP A 4 4.23 -2.80 -7.32
CA TRP A 4 4.60 -4.22 -7.38
C TRP A 4 3.60 -5.05 -8.18
N SER A 5 2.31 -4.74 -8.10
CA SER A 5 1.30 -5.45 -8.89
C SER A 5 1.25 -4.91 -10.34
N TYR A 6 1.39 -3.61 -10.51
CA TYR A 6 1.31 -2.98 -11.82
C TYR A 6 2.43 -3.46 -12.74
N HIS A 7 3.69 -3.33 -12.31
CA HIS A 7 4.84 -3.65 -13.15
C HIS A 7 5.07 -5.15 -13.34
N VAL A 8 4.79 -5.96 -12.31
CA VAL A 8 5.11 -7.39 -12.35
C VAL A 8 3.96 -8.22 -12.93
N ILE A 9 2.71 -7.84 -12.64
CA ILE A 9 1.54 -8.63 -13.03
C ILE A 9 0.75 -7.96 -14.16
N PHE A 10 0.22 -6.75 -13.92
CA PHE A 10 -0.80 -6.18 -14.82
C PHE A 10 -0.20 -5.65 -16.12
N LYS A 11 0.91 -4.91 -16.06
CA LYS A 11 1.52 -4.32 -17.25
C LYS A 11 1.93 -5.38 -18.28
N PRO A 12 2.61 -6.48 -17.91
CA PRO A 12 2.92 -7.54 -18.87
C PRO A 12 1.70 -8.21 -19.48
N LEU A 13 0.64 -8.44 -18.69
CA LEU A 13 -0.60 -9.06 -19.18
C LEU A 13 -1.35 -8.12 -20.13
N LEU A 14 -1.50 -6.86 -19.73
CA LEU A 14 -2.29 -5.88 -20.45
C LEU A 14 -1.59 -5.34 -21.69
N SER A 15 -0.25 -5.49 -21.78
CA SER A 15 0.50 -5.12 -22.98
C SER A 15 0.09 -5.95 -24.21
N ARG A 16 -0.58 -7.06 -24.00
CA ARG A 16 -1.14 -7.91 -25.06
C ARG A 16 -2.45 -7.38 -25.65
N LEU A 17 -3.10 -6.43 -24.95
CA LEU A 17 -4.33 -5.78 -25.40
C LEU A 17 -3.99 -4.46 -26.10
N SER A 18 -4.95 -3.94 -26.90
CA SER A 18 -4.78 -2.59 -27.43
C SER A 18 -4.75 -1.56 -26.26
N PRO A 19 -4.05 -0.43 -26.44
CA PRO A 19 -3.96 0.56 -25.35
C PRO A 19 -5.31 1.03 -24.82
N PHE A 20 -6.31 1.20 -25.69
CA PHE A 20 -7.66 1.60 -25.28
C PHE A 20 -8.30 0.55 -24.37
N HIS A 21 -8.30 -0.73 -24.78
CA HIS A 21 -8.92 -1.80 -24.01
C HIS A 21 -8.18 -2.05 -22.69
N SER A 22 -6.85 -1.94 -22.71
CA SER A 22 -6.02 -2.04 -21.50
C SER A 22 -6.38 -0.94 -20.49
N ARG A 23 -6.45 0.32 -20.95
CA ARG A 23 -6.82 1.46 -20.12
C ARG A 23 -8.20 1.27 -19.51
N GLU A 24 -9.21 1.00 -20.35
CA GLU A 24 -10.59 0.88 -19.88
C GLU A 24 -10.76 -0.30 -18.93
N PHE A 25 -10.07 -1.40 -19.17
CA PHE A 25 -10.09 -2.57 -18.27
C PHE A 25 -9.60 -2.20 -16.86
N ILE A 26 -8.43 -1.56 -16.79
CA ILE A 26 -7.85 -1.16 -15.50
C ILE A 26 -8.74 -0.12 -14.81
N HIS A 27 -9.11 0.95 -15.53
CA HIS A 27 -9.88 2.05 -14.96
C HIS A 27 -11.23 1.59 -14.43
N ARG A 28 -11.97 0.81 -15.21
CA ARG A 28 -13.28 0.29 -14.81
C ARG A 28 -13.16 -0.71 -13.66
N GLY A 29 -12.15 -1.58 -13.70
CA GLY A 29 -11.90 -2.55 -12.64
C GLY A 29 -11.61 -1.87 -11.31
N MET A 30 -10.68 -0.91 -11.31
CA MET A 30 -10.34 -0.14 -10.11
C MET A 30 -11.51 0.69 -9.60
N ASN A 31 -12.29 1.26 -10.54
CA ASN A 31 -13.46 2.07 -10.19
C ASN A 31 -14.54 1.21 -9.51
N ARG A 32 -14.73 -0.04 -9.95
CA ARG A 32 -15.64 -0.99 -9.28
C ARG A 32 -15.18 -1.26 -7.85
N ILE A 33 -13.88 -1.50 -7.65
CA ILE A 33 -13.33 -1.71 -6.30
C ILE A 33 -13.58 -0.47 -5.44
N ALA A 34 -13.30 0.73 -5.96
CA ALA A 34 -13.49 1.99 -5.23
C ALA A 34 -14.97 2.25 -4.89
N SER A 35 -15.89 1.70 -5.69
CA SER A 35 -17.34 1.89 -5.51
C SER A 35 -17.96 0.92 -4.50
N PHE A 36 -17.28 -0.17 -4.18
CA PHE A 36 -17.76 -1.12 -3.15
C PHE A 36 -17.67 -0.49 -1.76
N PRO A 37 -18.61 -0.81 -0.86
CA PRO A 37 -18.46 -0.42 0.55
C PRO A 37 -17.12 -0.94 1.10
N GLY A 38 -16.28 -0.05 1.60
CA GLY A 38 -14.96 -0.40 2.09
C GLY A 38 -13.88 -0.57 1.02
N GLY A 39 -14.21 -0.45 -0.27
CA GLY A 39 -13.24 -0.61 -1.35
C GLY A 39 -12.08 0.38 -1.29
N HIS A 40 -12.34 1.61 -0.85
CA HIS A 40 -11.29 2.61 -0.65
C HIS A 40 -10.28 2.17 0.42
N HIS A 41 -10.73 1.45 1.44
CA HIS A 41 -9.82 0.89 2.47
C HIS A 41 -8.90 -0.18 1.88
N ILE A 42 -9.41 -0.99 0.93
CA ILE A 42 -8.60 -2.00 0.22
C ILE A 42 -7.51 -1.29 -0.60
N ILE A 43 -7.89 -0.26 -1.35
CA ILE A 43 -6.94 0.53 -2.16
C ILE A 43 -5.86 1.15 -1.26
N HIS A 44 -6.27 1.76 -0.15
CA HIS A 44 -5.33 2.36 0.83
C HIS A 44 -4.41 1.32 1.47
N PHE A 45 -4.96 0.16 1.84
CA PHE A 45 -4.18 -0.91 2.46
C PHE A 45 -3.11 -1.44 1.50
N LEU A 46 -3.49 -1.76 0.27
CA LEU A 46 -2.56 -2.34 -0.72
C LEU A 46 -1.53 -1.32 -1.20
N GLY A 47 -1.90 -0.05 -1.32
CA GLY A 47 -1.04 1.00 -1.84
C GLY A 47 -0.35 1.87 -0.77
N ARG A 48 -0.75 1.74 0.46
CA ARG A 48 -0.30 2.58 1.60
C ARG A 48 -0.44 4.07 1.28
N GLU A 49 -1.68 4.54 1.18
CA GLU A 49 -1.91 5.95 0.92
C GLU A 49 -1.96 6.73 2.23
N GLU A 50 -0.91 7.51 2.50
CA GLU A 50 -0.80 8.37 3.67
C GLU A 50 -0.63 9.82 3.24
N SER A 51 -1.28 10.74 3.96
CA SER A 51 -1.10 12.17 3.81
C SER A 51 -0.20 12.72 4.93
N SER A 52 0.50 13.80 4.65
CA SER A 52 1.32 14.50 5.64
C SER A 52 0.95 15.98 5.62
N ASN A 53 0.68 16.52 6.81
CA ASN A 53 0.38 17.95 6.97
C ASN A 53 1.54 18.84 6.47
N LEU A 54 2.76 18.29 6.41
CA LEU A 54 3.93 19.03 5.92
C LEU A 54 3.86 19.34 4.42
N LEU A 55 3.03 18.62 3.66
CA LEU A 55 2.85 18.82 2.22
C LEU A 55 1.57 19.59 1.88
N GLU A 56 0.73 19.89 2.88
CA GLU A 56 -0.50 20.66 2.66
C GLU A 56 -0.19 22.10 2.25
N LYS A 57 -0.98 22.62 1.32
CA LYS A 57 -0.85 24.00 0.81
C LYS A 57 -2.23 24.61 0.59
N GLU A 58 -2.30 25.91 0.80
CA GLU A 58 -3.41 26.76 0.37
C GLU A 58 -2.94 27.54 -0.86
N ILE A 59 -3.61 27.36 -1.99
CA ILE A 59 -3.30 28.05 -3.25
C ILE A 59 -4.62 28.55 -3.82
N ASP A 60 -4.70 29.85 -4.09
CA ASP A 60 -5.88 30.49 -4.70
C ASP A 60 -7.18 30.12 -3.95
N GLN A 61 -7.13 30.09 -2.60
CA GLN A 61 -8.23 29.76 -1.68
C GLN A 61 -8.67 28.28 -1.75
N LEU A 62 -7.91 27.42 -2.42
CA LEU A 62 -8.15 25.98 -2.46
C LEU A 62 -7.16 25.26 -1.56
N HIS A 63 -7.64 24.26 -0.84
CA HIS A 63 -6.83 23.43 0.04
C HIS A 63 -6.32 22.18 -0.70
N PHE A 64 -5.01 22.01 -0.76
CA PHE A 64 -4.34 20.87 -1.39
C PHE A 64 -3.65 20.02 -0.33
N SER A 65 -3.94 18.74 -0.29
CA SER A 65 -3.24 17.80 0.62
C SER A 65 -1.78 17.59 0.18
N ASN A 66 -1.47 17.82 -1.10
CA ASN A 66 -0.13 17.81 -1.67
C ASN A 66 -0.16 18.43 -3.06
N SER A 67 1.00 18.69 -3.63
CA SER A 67 1.18 19.41 -4.90
C SER A 67 1.14 18.53 -6.16
N VAL A 68 0.76 17.24 -6.02
CA VAL A 68 0.76 16.31 -7.17
C VAL A 68 -0.66 16.06 -7.63
N GLY A 69 -0.98 16.49 -8.85
CA GLY A 69 -2.29 16.28 -9.48
C GLY A 69 -2.25 15.25 -10.60
N LEU A 70 -3.42 14.87 -11.07
CA LEU A 70 -3.59 13.97 -12.22
C LEU A 70 -4.17 14.75 -13.38
N SER A 71 -3.54 14.67 -14.55
CA SER A 71 -4.07 15.26 -15.77
C SER A 71 -5.28 14.49 -16.30
N GLY A 72 -6.26 15.21 -16.79
CA GLY A 72 -7.46 14.66 -17.43
C GLY A 72 -7.15 13.77 -18.64
N LYS A 73 -5.98 13.96 -19.27
CA LYS A 73 -5.53 13.14 -20.40
C LYS A 73 -5.41 11.64 -20.03
N VAL A 74 -5.18 11.33 -18.75
CA VAL A 74 -5.04 9.94 -18.28
C VAL A 74 -6.40 9.24 -18.24
N ASP A 75 -7.47 9.97 -17.90
CA ASP A 75 -8.82 9.41 -17.72
C ASP A 75 -9.88 10.24 -18.46
N PRO A 76 -9.76 10.41 -19.79
CA PRO A 76 -10.63 11.35 -20.52
C PRO A 76 -12.10 10.95 -20.53
N LEU A 77 -12.42 9.66 -20.36
CA LEU A 77 -13.78 9.16 -20.30
C LEU A 77 -14.34 9.04 -18.88
N LEU A 78 -13.57 9.46 -17.88
CA LEU A 78 -13.93 9.41 -16.46
C LEU A 78 -14.30 8.00 -16.00
N SER A 79 -13.59 7.00 -16.54
CA SER A 79 -13.84 5.58 -16.25
C SER A 79 -13.24 5.14 -14.93
N GLY A 80 -12.17 5.82 -14.45
CA GLY A 80 -11.43 5.48 -13.25
C GLY A 80 -11.36 6.58 -12.19
N THR A 81 -12.13 7.65 -12.34
CA THR A 81 -11.96 8.86 -11.52
C THR A 81 -12.11 8.59 -10.02
N LYS A 82 -13.08 7.75 -9.61
CA LYS A 82 -13.26 7.40 -8.19
C LYS A 82 -12.04 6.65 -7.62
N ALA A 83 -11.43 5.80 -8.43
CA ALA A 83 -10.21 5.10 -8.03
C ALA A 83 -9.05 6.07 -7.92
N PHE A 84 -8.86 6.94 -8.91
CA PHE A 84 -7.79 7.94 -8.90
C PHE A 84 -7.90 8.88 -7.69
N ALA A 85 -9.13 9.22 -7.27
CA ALA A 85 -9.35 10.02 -6.07
C ALA A 85 -8.78 9.38 -4.80
N ASN A 86 -8.52 8.06 -4.83
CA ASN A 86 -7.97 7.30 -3.69
C ASN A 86 -6.49 6.89 -3.91
N LEU A 87 -5.82 7.43 -4.94
CA LEU A 87 -4.43 7.06 -5.26
C LEU A 87 -3.41 8.15 -4.90
N GLY A 88 -3.79 9.07 -4.00
CA GLY A 88 -2.84 9.99 -3.40
C GLY A 88 -2.63 11.31 -4.12
N PHE A 89 -3.45 11.61 -5.11
CA PHE A 89 -3.39 12.91 -5.79
C PHE A 89 -3.96 14.02 -4.90
N GLY A 90 -3.28 15.15 -4.88
CA GLY A 90 -3.73 16.34 -4.15
C GLY A 90 -4.84 17.10 -4.87
N PHE A 91 -5.01 16.90 -6.18
CA PHE A 91 -6.10 17.42 -6.99
C PHE A 91 -6.21 16.62 -8.28
N ILE A 92 -7.35 16.76 -8.97
CA ILE A 92 -7.62 15.99 -10.19
C ILE A 92 -8.15 16.95 -11.27
N GLU A 93 -7.56 16.88 -12.46
CA GLU A 93 -8.08 17.54 -13.64
C GLU A 93 -9.10 16.63 -14.33
N ILE A 94 -10.24 17.20 -14.65
CA ILE A 94 -11.31 16.58 -15.44
C ILE A 94 -11.32 17.22 -16.82
N GLY A 95 -11.22 16.42 -17.84
CA GLY A 95 -11.31 16.96 -19.17
C GLY A 95 -10.18 16.53 -20.11
N PRO A 96 -10.09 17.18 -21.27
CA PRO A 96 -10.89 18.34 -21.72
C PRO A 96 -12.38 17.98 -21.87
N VAL A 97 -13.24 18.85 -21.30
CA VAL A 97 -14.71 18.70 -21.37
C VAL A 97 -15.22 19.47 -22.58
N THR A 98 -16.10 18.84 -23.35
CA THR A 98 -16.79 19.41 -24.51
C THR A 98 -18.29 19.35 -24.31
N LEU A 99 -19.06 20.19 -25.01
CA LEU A 99 -20.53 20.13 -24.93
C LEU A 99 -21.05 18.75 -25.32
N GLN A 100 -20.58 18.24 -26.47
CA GLN A 100 -20.97 16.93 -26.97
C GLN A 100 -19.84 15.91 -26.70
N SER A 101 -20.18 14.64 -26.51
CA SER A 101 -19.18 13.59 -26.34
C SER A 101 -18.34 13.41 -27.62
N ARG A 102 -17.07 13.06 -27.42
CA ARG A 102 -16.12 12.69 -28.49
C ARG A 102 -15.52 11.34 -28.15
N ALA A 103 -16.33 10.28 -28.22
CA ALA A 103 -15.88 8.92 -27.91
C ALA A 103 -15.02 8.32 -29.04
N ASP A 104 -15.25 8.75 -30.27
CA ASP A 104 -14.50 8.28 -31.45
C ASP A 104 -13.35 9.25 -31.81
N GLY A 105 -12.95 10.07 -30.89
CA GLY A 105 -11.85 11.01 -31.07
C GLY A 105 -10.50 10.29 -31.28
N ASN A 106 -9.52 11.05 -31.70
CA ASN A 106 -8.17 10.53 -31.85
C ASN A 106 -7.67 9.97 -30.53
N ARG A 107 -7.06 8.80 -30.57
CA ARG A 107 -6.57 8.09 -29.38
C ARG A 107 -5.09 8.35 -29.18
N PRO A 108 -4.61 8.24 -27.92
CA PRO A 108 -3.18 8.39 -27.65
C PRO A 108 -2.34 7.35 -28.40
N ILE A 109 -1.16 7.77 -28.84
CA ILE A 109 -0.17 6.92 -29.53
C ILE A 109 0.93 6.61 -28.54
N PHE A 110 1.24 5.32 -28.38
CA PHE A 110 2.25 4.82 -27.45
C PHE A 110 3.58 4.61 -28.18
N HIS A 111 4.54 5.49 -27.91
CA HIS A 111 5.92 5.37 -28.42
C HIS A 111 6.72 4.50 -27.44
N ARG A 112 6.62 3.17 -27.61
CA ARG A 112 7.14 2.18 -26.65
C ARG A 112 8.67 2.25 -26.49
N ASN A 113 9.40 2.45 -27.58
CA ASN A 113 10.87 2.51 -27.56
C ASN A 113 11.37 3.74 -26.81
N GLU A 114 10.72 4.86 -27.00
CA GLU A 114 11.07 6.16 -26.42
C GLU A 114 10.36 6.41 -25.08
N ARG A 115 9.43 5.54 -24.73
CA ARG A 115 8.68 5.53 -23.45
C ARG A 115 7.91 6.83 -23.18
N PHE A 116 7.18 7.31 -24.20
CA PHE A 116 6.24 8.41 -23.97
C PHE A 116 4.93 8.16 -24.71
N ILE A 117 3.90 8.92 -24.31
CA ILE A 117 2.56 8.85 -24.89
C ILE A 117 2.26 10.18 -25.57
N GLU A 118 1.95 10.11 -26.85
CA GLU A 118 1.52 11.27 -27.61
C GLU A 118 -0.01 11.40 -27.48
N PHE A 119 -0.46 12.47 -26.83
CA PHE A 119 -1.88 12.74 -26.65
C PHE A 119 -2.39 13.60 -27.81
N PRO A 120 -3.55 13.26 -28.41
CA PRO A 120 -4.07 14.06 -29.53
C PRO A 120 -4.61 15.42 -29.06
N GLU A 121 -4.50 16.42 -29.90
CA GLU A 121 -5.06 17.75 -29.62
C GLU A 121 -6.57 17.71 -29.40
N LYS A 122 -7.26 16.91 -30.21
CA LYS A 122 -8.72 16.69 -30.08
C LYS A 122 -8.96 15.27 -29.62
N GLY A 123 -8.69 15.04 -28.34
CA GLY A 123 -8.84 13.72 -27.71
C GLY A 123 -10.29 13.38 -27.37
N GLU A 124 -10.45 12.21 -26.79
CA GLU A 124 -11.73 11.71 -26.29
C GLU A 124 -12.30 12.65 -25.24
N SER A 125 -13.63 12.75 -25.18
CA SER A 125 -14.35 13.46 -24.13
C SER A 125 -15.70 12.80 -23.90
N THR A 126 -16.08 12.68 -22.65
CA THR A 126 -17.38 12.09 -22.28
C THR A 126 -18.54 13.08 -22.52
N GLY A 127 -18.25 14.37 -22.74
CA GLY A 127 -19.26 15.40 -22.94
C GLY A 127 -19.80 15.96 -21.62
N LEU A 128 -20.44 17.15 -21.71
CA LEU A 128 -20.89 17.89 -20.53
C LEU A 128 -21.87 17.10 -19.65
N VAL A 129 -22.90 16.50 -20.26
CA VAL A 129 -23.96 15.80 -19.51
C VAL A 129 -23.39 14.66 -18.68
N ASN A 130 -22.57 13.80 -19.30
CA ASN A 130 -21.96 12.66 -18.61
C ASN A 130 -20.94 13.12 -17.56
N THR A 131 -20.20 14.20 -17.84
CA THR A 131 -19.25 14.78 -16.85
C THR A 131 -20.01 15.19 -15.59
N ILE A 132 -21.10 15.94 -15.73
CA ILE A 132 -21.94 16.38 -14.60
C ILE A 132 -22.46 15.15 -13.83
N GLN A 133 -22.98 14.14 -14.53
CA GLN A 133 -23.51 12.93 -13.89
C GLN A 133 -22.42 12.22 -13.07
N LYS A 134 -21.22 12.09 -13.62
CA LYS A 134 -20.11 11.41 -12.93
C LYS A 134 -19.62 12.23 -11.73
N LEU A 135 -19.50 13.54 -11.86
CA LEU A 135 -19.09 14.41 -10.75
C LEU A 135 -20.12 14.41 -9.62
N LYS A 136 -21.40 14.46 -9.96
CA LYS A 136 -22.52 14.43 -9.00
C LYS A 136 -22.55 13.12 -8.20
N ASN A 137 -22.19 12.01 -8.83
CA ASN A 137 -22.22 10.68 -8.20
C ASN A 137 -20.95 10.35 -7.41
N GLY A 138 -19.96 11.25 -7.38
CA GLY A 138 -18.71 11.09 -6.64
C GLY A 138 -18.69 11.89 -5.34
N LYS A 139 -17.85 11.45 -4.41
CA LYS A 139 -17.49 12.23 -3.21
C LYS A 139 -16.02 12.57 -3.34
N TRP A 140 -15.73 13.85 -3.59
CA TRP A 140 -14.39 14.32 -3.89
C TRP A 140 -13.82 15.02 -2.65
N LYS A 141 -12.67 14.57 -2.19
CA LYS A 141 -11.96 15.16 -1.04
C LYS A 141 -10.95 16.21 -1.47
N GLN A 142 -10.41 16.05 -2.68
CA GLN A 142 -9.42 16.95 -3.26
C GLN A 142 -10.09 17.87 -4.28
N PRO A 143 -9.47 19.04 -4.57
CA PRO A 143 -9.99 19.96 -5.57
C PRO A 143 -10.15 19.32 -6.95
N ILE A 144 -11.24 19.64 -7.62
CA ILE A 144 -11.56 19.20 -8.98
C ILE A 144 -11.39 20.39 -9.91
N PHE A 145 -10.42 20.29 -10.81
CA PHE A 145 -10.14 21.26 -11.86
C PHE A 145 -10.83 20.81 -13.14
N VAL A 146 -11.61 21.66 -13.78
CA VAL A 146 -12.29 21.31 -15.03
C VAL A 146 -11.62 22.05 -16.19
N HIS A 147 -11.04 21.28 -17.11
CA HIS A 147 -10.41 21.79 -18.33
C HIS A 147 -11.48 21.88 -19.43
N LEU A 148 -11.73 23.10 -19.90
CA LEU A 148 -12.77 23.41 -20.86
C LEU A 148 -12.20 23.41 -22.28
N ALA A 149 -12.95 22.83 -23.24
CA ALA A 149 -12.57 22.82 -24.65
C ALA A 149 -13.75 23.28 -25.50
N GLY A 150 -13.45 23.84 -26.65
CA GLY A 150 -14.46 24.37 -27.57
C GLY A 150 -14.41 25.87 -27.68
N SER A 151 -15.40 26.48 -28.33
CA SER A 151 -15.50 27.92 -28.52
C SER A 151 -15.73 28.66 -27.18
N VAL A 152 -15.54 29.96 -27.17
CA VAL A 152 -15.82 30.78 -25.99
C VAL A 152 -17.27 30.59 -25.51
N SER A 153 -18.23 30.57 -26.45
CA SER A 153 -19.65 30.36 -26.08
C SER A 153 -19.89 28.96 -25.47
N ASP A 154 -19.24 27.93 -26.01
CA ASP A 154 -19.34 26.55 -25.45
C ASP A 154 -18.80 26.53 -24.02
N GLN A 155 -17.65 27.18 -23.80
CA GLN A 155 -17.01 27.22 -22.49
C GLN A 155 -17.85 27.97 -21.46
N LEU A 156 -18.49 29.08 -21.85
CA LEU A 156 -19.40 29.79 -20.95
C LEU A 156 -20.60 28.95 -20.54
N GLU A 157 -21.19 28.19 -21.48
CA GLU A 157 -22.30 27.27 -21.17
C GLU A 157 -21.83 26.18 -20.21
N MET A 158 -20.62 25.62 -20.42
CA MET A 158 -20.04 24.62 -19.54
C MET A 158 -19.74 25.18 -18.15
N ILE A 159 -19.20 26.40 -18.05
CA ILE A 159 -18.93 27.05 -16.76
C ILE A 159 -20.24 27.18 -15.96
N LYS A 160 -21.33 27.70 -16.59
CA LYS A 160 -22.62 27.83 -15.92
C LYS A 160 -23.10 26.50 -15.33
N SER A 161 -22.94 25.41 -16.10
CA SER A 161 -23.42 24.07 -15.71
C SER A 161 -22.51 23.38 -14.69
N LEU A 162 -21.19 23.62 -14.73
CA LEU A 162 -20.19 22.89 -13.94
C LEU A 162 -19.79 23.63 -12.65
N THR A 163 -20.13 24.90 -12.48
CA THR A 163 -19.81 25.68 -11.27
C THR A 163 -20.15 24.95 -9.96
N PRO A 164 -21.29 24.24 -9.84
CA PRO A 164 -21.57 23.51 -8.59
C PRO A 164 -20.64 22.31 -8.31
N PHE A 165 -19.89 21.87 -9.30
CA PHE A 165 -19.10 20.63 -9.23
C PHE A 165 -17.60 20.84 -9.37
N ALA A 166 -17.17 22.03 -9.85
CA ALA A 166 -15.78 22.36 -10.10
C ALA A 166 -15.25 23.30 -9.02
N ASP A 167 -14.01 23.05 -8.58
CA ASP A 167 -13.31 23.96 -7.67
C ASP A 167 -12.45 24.98 -8.43
N ALA A 168 -12.10 24.68 -9.68
CA ALA A 168 -11.33 25.57 -10.55
C ALA A 168 -11.64 25.26 -12.01
N PHE A 169 -11.43 26.24 -12.87
CA PHE A 169 -11.57 26.07 -14.32
C PHE A 169 -10.26 26.34 -15.04
N ILE A 170 -10.05 25.63 -16.15
CA ILE A 170 -8.88 25.75 -17.02
C ILE A 170 -9.38 26.07 -18.44
N THR A 171 -8.79 27.08 -19.06
CA THR A 171 -9.16 27.52 -20.42
C THR A 171 -7.92 27.88 -21.22
N THR A 172 -8.03 27.75 -22.55
CA THR A 172 -7.03 28.23 -23.51
C THR A 172 -7.41 29.58 -24.12
N HIS A 173 -8.57 30.17 -23.74
CA HIS A 173 -9.04 31.42 -24.29
C HIS A 173 -8.79 32.58 -23.31
N LEU A 174 -7.94 33.53 -23.72
CA LEU A 174 -7.61 34.72 -22.93
C LEU A 174 -8.84 35.58 -22.61
N SER A 175 -9.85 35.57 -23.46
CA SER A 175 -11.04 36.41 -23.31
C SER A 175 -12.03 35.94 -22.25
N ILE A 176 -11.96 34.67 -21.80
CA ILE A 176 -12.96 34.06 -20.90
C ILE A 176 -13.19 34.93 -19.63
N PRO A 177 -12.15 35.32 -18.87
CA PRO A 177 -12.43 36.12 -17.65
C PRO A 177 -13.14 37.43 -17.93
N ASN A 178 -12.75 38.11 -19.00
CA ASN A 178 -13.37 39.40 -19.38
C ASN A 178 -14.82 39.23 -19.82
N VAL A 179 -15.14 38.13 -20.49
CA VAL A 179 -16.51 37.84 -20.92
C VAL A 179 -17.39 37.48 -19.69
N ILE A 180 -16.85 36.69 -18.77
CA ILE A 180 -17.58 36.31 -17.51
C ILE A 180 -17.94 37.61 -16.74
N GLN A 181 -17.02 38.57 -16.63
CA GLN A 181 -17.28 39.82 -15.91
C GLN A 181 -18.45 40.63 -16.51
N LYS A 182 -18.72 40.46 -17.80
CA LYS A 182 -19.80 41.17 -18.50
C LYS A 182 -21.13 40.39 -18.49
N GLU A 183 -21.12 39.12 -18.11
CA GLU A 183 -22.30 38.26 -18.05
C GLU A 183 -22.97 38.38 -16.68
N GLU A 184 -24.17 38.95 -16.63
CA GLU A 184 -24.91 39.15 -15.39
C GLU A 184 -25.34 37.82 -14.74
N ASP A 185 -25.41 36.75 -15.53
CA ASP A 185 -25.89 35.43 -15.11
C ASP A 185 -24.78 34.53 -14.54
N ILE A 186 -23.51 34.98 -14.54
CA ILE A 186 -22.40 34.15 -14.04
C ILE A 186 -21.73 34.85 -12.86
N GLU A 187 -21.97 34.33 -11.66
CA GLU A 187 -21.20 34.74 -10.47
C GLU A 187 -20.18 33.62 -10.19
N LEU A 188 -18.94 33.85 -10.63
CA LEU A 188 -17.88 32.84 -10.51
C LEU A 188 -16.89 33.22 -9.41
N LEU A 189 -16.85 32.36 -8.38
CA LEU A 189 -15.90 32.51 -7.26
C LEU A 189 -14.66 31.63 -7.45
N GLN A 190 -14.75 30.64 -8.32
CA GLN A 190 -13.67 29.66 -8.56
C GLN A 190 -12.53 30.33 -9.34
N PRO A 191 -11.26 29.97 -9.03
CA PRO A 191 -10.13 30.44 -9.82
C PRO A 191 -10.15 29.90 -11.24
N ILE A 192 -9.68 30.73 -12.18
CA ILE A 192 -9.52 30.36 -13.59
C ILE A 192 -8.03 30.38 -13.92
N TYR A 193 -7.55 29.32 -14.56
CA TYR A 193 -6.17 29.16 -14.99
C TYR A 193 -6.09 29.18 -16.51
N PHE A 194 -5.05 29.86 -17.02
CA PHE A 194 -4.77 29.92 -18.47
C PHE A 194 -3.84 28.75 -18.82
N SER A 195 -4.25 27.92 -19.77
CA SER A 195 -3.49 26.75 -20.22
C SER A 195 -2.80 27.03 -21.56
N ILE A 196 -1.50 26.77 -21.64
CA ILE A 196 -0.69 27.04 -22.82
C ILE A 196 0.49 26.05 -22.89
N PRO A 197 0.90 25.60 -24.10
CA PRO A 197 2.14 24.84 -24.23
C PRO A 197 3.33 25.62 -23.68
N ALA A 198 4.19 24.94 -22.93
CA ALA A 198 5.35 25.59 -22.27
C ALA A 198 6.26 26.33 -23.26
N THR A 199 6.34 25.86 -24.52
CA THR A 199 7.18 26.44 -25.56
C THR A 199 6.61 27.73 -26.15
N GLU A 200 5.32 27.99 -25.94
CA GLU A 200 4.63 29.14 -26.53
C GLU A 200 4.50 30.35 -25.59
N ILE A 201 4.85 30.18 -24.31
CA ILE A 201 4.66 31.19 -23.27
C ILE A 201 5.38 32.52 -23.57
N ILE A 202 6.47 32.47 -24.33
CA ILE A 202 7.27 33.65 -24.66
C ILE A 202 6.49 34.66 -25.53
N ASP A 203 5.56 34.16 -26.34
CA ASP A 203 4.79 35.00 -27.29
C ASP A 203 3.50 35.53 -26.69
N GLU A 204 3.21 35.23 -25.43
CA GLU A 204 1.92 35.58 -24.80
C GLU A 204 1.95 36.90 -24.04
N PRO A 205 0.81 37.60 -23.93
CA PRO A 205 0.70 38.83 -23.16
C PRO A 205 0.66 38.58 -21.66
N LEU A 206 1.84 38.39 -21.04
CA LEU A 206 1.98 38.02 -19.63
C LEU A 206 1.27 38.98 -18.67
N LYS A 207 1.19 40.28 -19.03
CA LYS A 207 0.50 41.27 -18.20
C LYS A 207 -1.00 40.94 -18.11
N GLU A 208 -1.63 40.66 -19.27
CA GLU A 208 -3.05 40.34 -19.34
C GLU A 208 -3.34 39.04 -18.56
N ILE A 209 -2.49 38.03 -18.72
CA ILE A 209 -2.63 36.77 -17.99
C ILE A 209 -2.53 37.01 -16.47
N LYS A 210 -1.55 37.80 -16.04
CA LYS A 210 -1.35 38.14 -14.63
C LYS A 210 -2.54 38.92 -14.05
N ASP A 211 -3.13 39.81 -14.83
CA ASP A 211 -4.24 40.64 -14.36
C ASP A 211 -5.58 39.88 -14.30
N CYS A 212 -5.81 38.92 -15.23
CA CYS A 212 -7.13 38.29 -15.42
C CYS A 212 -7.24 36.88 -14.88
N PHE A 213 -6.14 36.16 -14.72
CA PHE A 213 -6.14 34.74 -14.31
C PHE A 213 -5.53 34.53 -12.93
N SER A 214 -5.89 33.44 -12.29
CA SER A 214 -5.31 33.02 -11.00
C SER A 214 -3.89 32.46 -11.19
N GLY A 215 -3.61 31.88 -12.36
CA GLY A 215 -2.30 31.33 -12.67
C GLY A 215 -2.24 30.77 -14.08
N ILE A 216 -1.13 30.07 -14.35
CA ILE A 216 -0.84 29.48 -15.66
C ILE A 216 -0.67 27.96 -15.48
N ILE A 217 -1.18 27.22 -16.46
CA ILE A 217 -0.91 25.80 -16.62
C ILE A 217 -0.02 25.63 -17.85
N LEU A 218 1.20 25.13 -17.63
CA LEU A 218 2.18 24.90 -18.69
C LEU A 218 1.99 23.46 -19.20
N GLU A 219 1.45 23.35 -20.42
CA GLU A 219 1.16 22.08 -21.06
C GLU A 219 2.41 21.47 -21.70
N GLU A 220 2.44 20.14 -21.71
CA GLU A 220 3.45 19.37 -22.45
C GLU A 220 3.23 19.46 -23.96
N GLN A 221 4.29 19.37 -24.74
CA GLN A 221 4.20 19.14 -26.18
C GLN A 221 3.88 17.67 -26.42
N SER A 222 2.77 17.39 -27.09
CA SER A 222 2.24 16.03 -27.26
C SER A 222 3.19 15.09 -27.99
N ASN A 223 3.97 15.61 -28.93
CA ASN A 223 4.86 14.80 -29.78
C ASN A 223 6.31 14.71 -29.26
N LYS A 224 6.51 15.08 -27.99
CA LYS A 224 7.84 15.06 -27.35
C LYS A 224 7.85 14.15 -26.15
N ASP A 225 9.01 13.56 -25.87
CA ASP A 225 9.23 12.71 -24.70
C ASP A 225 9.20 13.55 -23.40
N ASP A 226 9.08 12.86 -22.28
CA ASP A 226 8.98 13.50 -20.97
C ASP A 226 10.23 14.31 -20.61
N GLN A 227 11.44 13.87 -21.00
CA GLN A 227 12.66 14.62 -20.72
C GLN A 227 12.69 15.95 -21.46
N THR A 228 12.29 15.95 -22.72
CA THR A 228 12.17 17.18 -23.52
C THR A 228 11.13 18.12 -22.90
N ASN A 229 9.98 17.56 -22.49
CA ASN A 229 8.92 18.35 -21.86
C ASN A 229 9.37 18.90 -20.50
N LEU A 230 10.11 18.14 -19.70
CA LEU A 230 10.69 18.62 -18.44
C LEU A 230 11.58 19.84 -18.68
N LEU A 231 12.49 19.75 -19.67
CA LEU A 231 13.39 20.85 -20.00
C LEU A 231 12.61 22.10 -20.46
N ASN A 232 11.57 21.90 -21.27
CA ASN A 232 10.70 23.02 -21.73
C ASN A 232 9.99 23.67 -20.56
N HIS A 233 9.45 22.87 -19.61
CA HIS A 233 8.80 23.39 -18.40
C HIS A 233 9.78 24.20 -17.54
N LEU A 234 11.00 23.70 -17.33
CA LEU A 234 12.01 24.39 -16.54
C LEU A 234 12.37 25.75 -17.17
N LYS A 235 12.53 25.79 -18.50
CA LYS A 235 12.78 27.04 -19.23
C LYS A 235 11.60 28.02 -19.09
N ALA A 236 10.38 27.53 -19.24
CA ALA A 236 9.17 28.35 -19.15
C ALA A 236 9.00 28.94 -17.75
N ILE A 237 9.21 28.15 -16.70
CA ILE A 237 9.11 28.61 -15.30
C ILE A 237 10.15 29.71 -15.06
N ARG A 238 11.41 29.48 -15.47
CA ARG A 238 12.48 30.50 -15.32
C ARG A 238 12.13 31.80 -16.03
N TYR A 239 11.61 31.70 -17.26
CA TYR A 239 11.17 32.85 -18.02
C TYR A 239 10.09 33.63 -17.26
N LEU A 240 9.03 32.92 -16.79
CA LEU A 240 7.94 33.54 -16.04
C LEU A 240 8.43 34.23 -14.75
N ARG A 241 9.27 33.56 -13.97
CA ARG A 241 9.79 34.11 -12.70
C ARG A 241 10.71 35.31 -12.95
N ASN A 242 11.50 35.28 -14.02
CA ASN A 242 12.34 36.42 -14.41
C ASN A 242 11.51 37.63 -14.82
N TYR A 243 10.30 37.42 -15.34
CA TYR A 243 9.34 38.50 -15.65
C TYR A 243 8.48 38.91 -14.45
N ASN A 244 8.84 38.50 -13.26
CA ASN A 244 8.10 38.76 -12.02
C ASN A 244 6.64 38.29 -12.08
N PHE A 245 6.41 37.14 -12.71
CA PHE A 245 5.12 36.46 -12.68
C PHE A 245 4.97 35.78 -11.33
N THR A 246 4.14 36.36 -10.45
CA THR A 246 4.00 35.92 -9.05
C THR A 246 2.80 35.01 -8.82
N LYS A 247 2.00 34.77 -9.85
CA LYS A 247 0.82 33.89 -9.77
C LYS A 247 1.22 32.41 -9.82
N THR A 248 0.26 31.56 -9.58
CA THR A 248 0.41 30.10 -9.54
C THR A 248 0.88 29.55 -10.90
N ILE A 249 1.89 28.68 -10.87
CA ILE A 249 2.37 27.93 -12.04
C ILE A 249 2.17 26.46 -11.77
N ILE A 250 1.44 25.78 -12.67
CA ILE A 250 1.20 24.35 -12.63
C ILE A 250 1.75 23.76 -13.94
N THR A 251 2.48 22.64 -13.88
CA THR A 251 2.99 21.96 -15.09
C THR A 251 2.21 20.68 -15.35
N VAL A 252 2.03 20.32 -16.60
CA VAL A 252 1.39 19.06 -17.03
C VAL A 252 2.40 18.23 -17.81
N GLY A 253 2.65 17.00 -17.34
CA GLY A 253 3.60 16.09 -18.01
C GLY A 253 5.05 16.37 -17.68
N GLY A 254 5.95 15.68 -18.38
CA GLY A 254 7.39 15.83 -18.18
C GLY A 254 7.92 15.18 -16.91
N VAL A 255 7.16 14.31 -16.27
CA VAL A 255 7.53 13.67 -15.00
C VAL A 255 7.37 12.16 -15.12
N GLN A 256 8.48 11.41 -15.10
CA GLN A 256 8.47 9.95 -15.03
C GLN A 256 9.01 9.43 -13.70
N GLU A 257 9.76 10.24 -12.96
CA GLU A 257 10.37 9.81 -11.70
C GLU A 257 10.37 10.96 -10.70
N PRO A 258 10.52 10.67 -9.41
CA PRO A 258 10.48 11.73 -8.38
C PRO A 258 11.50 12.85 -8.61
N ALA A 259 12.69 12.54 -9.15
CA ALA A 259 13.71 13.54 -9.45
C ALA A 259 13.19 14.63 -10.40
N ASP A 260 12.36 14.26 -11.38
CA ASP A 260 11.77 15.21 -12.33
C ASP A 260 10.86 16.21 -11.62
N ALA A 261 9.97 15.69 -10.76
CA ALA A 261 9.06 16.51 -9.97
C ALA A 261 9.81 17.48 -9.06
N LEU A 262 10.86 16.98 -8.39
CA LEU A 262 11.67 17.81 -7.48
C LEU A 262 12.35 18.97 -8.24
N GLN A 263 12.80 18.75 -9.47
CA GLN A 263 13.36 19.82 -10.29
C GLN A 263 12.33 20.92 -10.56
N LEU A 264 11.08 20.53 -10.91
CA LEU A 264 10.00 21.48 -11.16
C LEU A 264 9.66 22.29 -9.90
N PHE A 265 9.55 21.63 -8.75
CA PHE A 265 9.28 22.32 -7.48
C PHE A 265 10.43 23.25 -7.10
N ASN A 266 11.67 22.87 -7.36
CA ASN A 266 12.84 23.69 -7.07
C ASN A 266 12.86 24.96 -7.93
N GLU A 267 12.35 24.91 -9.16
CA GLU A 267 12.19 26.07 -10.04
C GLU A 267 10.91 26.86 -9.75
N GLN A 268 10.21 26.54 -8.65
CA GLN A 268 9.03 27.26 -8.15
C GLN A 268 7.74 27.02 -8.96
N ALA A 269 7.55 25.81 -9.49
CA ALA A 269 6.19 25.35 -9.81
C ALA A 269 5.44 25.08 -8.50
N GLU A 270 4.22 25.59 -8.35
CA GLU A 270 3.40 25.34 -7.16
C GLU A 270 2.86 23.92 -7.14
N CYS A 271 2.43 23.42 -8.30
CA CYS A 271 1.86 22.09 -8.46
C CYS A 271 2.33 21.47 -9.78
N ILE A 272 2.21 20.15 -9.86
CA ILE A 272 2.46 19.40 -11.09
C ILE A 272 1.27 18.48 -11.35
N MET A 273 0.95 18.20 -12.60
CA MET A 273 -0.03 17.19 -13.01
C MET A 273 0.70 16.07 -13.74
N LEU A 274 0.50 14.86 -13.27
CA LEU A 274 1.06 13.65 -13.90
C LEU A 274 0.24 13.28 -15.13
N SER A 275 0.91 12.91 -16.20
CA SER A 275 0.34 12.62 -17.50
C SER A 275 0.87 11.24 -17.99
N GLY A 276 1.39 11.17 -19.21
CA GLY A 276 1.91 9.94 -19.82
C GLY A 276 3.00 9.26 -19.00
N GLY A 277 3.88 10.03 -18.36
CA GLY A 277 4.93 9.51 -17.49
C GLY A 277 4.40 8.68 -16.33
N TYR A 278 3.22 9.02 -15.80
CA TYR A 278 2.55 8.27 -14.75
C TYR A 278 2.21 6.85 -15.21
N ILE A 279 1.75 6.71 -16.46
CA ILE A 279 1.38 5.41 -17.03
C ILE A 279 2.62 4.50 -17.14
N TYR A 280 3.77 5.08 -17.54
CA TYR A 280 5.02 4.32 -17.61
C TYR A 280 5.61 4.00 -16.25
N SER A 281 5.56 4.94 -15.31
CA SER A 281 6.12 4.78 -13.95
C SER A 281 5.26 3.95 -13.01
N GLY A 282 3.95 3.93 -13.25
CA GLY A 282 3.02 3.18 -12.43
C GLY A 282 2.33 4.00 -11.36
N PRO A 283 1.29 3.40 -10.74
CA PRO A 283 0.37 4.14 -9.85
C PRO A 283 0.98 4.56 -8.51
N GLY A 284 2.15 4.08 -8.15
CA GLY A 284 2.86 4.52 -6.96
C GLY A 284 3.64 5.82 -7.13
N LEU A 285 3.68 6.41 -8.33
CA LEU A 285 4.48 7.62 -8.57
C LEU A 285 4.09 8.81 -7.67
N PRO A 286 2.79 9.13 -7.44
CA PRO A 286 2.45 10.23 -6.52
C PRO A 286 3.00 10.00 -5.11
N LYS A 287 2.90 8.79 -4.60
CA LYS A 287 3.44 8.40 -3.29
C LYS A 287 4.96 8.59 -3.25
N ARG A 288 5.68 8.12 -4.27
CA ARG A 288 7.15 8.25 -4.34
C ARG A 288 7.58 9.72 -4.40
N ILE A 289 6.85 10.57 -5.13
CA ILE A 289 7.13 12.00 -5.19
C ILE A 289 6.93 12.64 -3.80
N LYS A 290 5.81 12.33 -3.12
CA LYS A 290 5.53 12.86 -1.78
C LYS A 290 6.60 12.44 -0.78
N GLU A 291 7.02 11.17 -0.81
CA GLU A 291 8.08 10.66 0.07
C GLU A 291 9.42 11.34 -0.19
N ALA A 292 9.72 11.63 -1.47
CA ALA A 292 10.93 12.36 -1.84
C ALA A 292 10.90 13.81 -1.35
N GLN A 293 9.74 14.48 -1.45
CA GLN A 293 9.57 15.84 -0.90
C GLN A 293 9.76 15.84 0.62
N LEU A 294 9.15 14.86 1.31
CA LEU A 294 9.27 14.74 2.77
C LEU A 294 10.71 14.49 3.20
N ASP A 295 11.46 13.74 2.42
CA ASP A 295 12.87 13.47 2.70
C ASP A 295 13.70 14.77 2.70
N LEU A 296 13.37 15.71 1.82
CA LEU A 296 14.07 17.01 1.76
C LEU A 296 13.75 17.92 2.96
N ILE A 297 12.55 17.82 3.52
CA ILE A 297 12.12 18.69 4.63
C ILE A 297 12.18 17.98 5.99
N LYS A 298 12.63 16.73 6.02
CA LYS A 298 12.74 15.93 7.25
C LYS A 298 13.74 16.58 8.21
N LYS A 299 13.28 16.84 9.42
CA LYS A 299 14.12 17.30 10.53
C LYS A 299 14.37 16.13 11.48
N ASP A 300 15.54 16.12 12.11
CA ASP A 300 15.84 15.15 13.17
C ASP A 300 14.80 15.30 14.28
N GLN A 301 14.08 14.22 14.54
CA GLN A 301 13.07 14.19 15.59
C GLN A 301 13.58 13.38 16.78
N ASN A 302 13.23 13.82 17.97
CA ASN A 302 13.49 13.04 19.18
C ASN A 302 12.72 11.72 19.13
N PRO A 303 13.32 10.64 19.66
CA PRO A 303 12.63 9.35 19.68
C PRO A 303 11.28 9.45 20.40
N HIS A 304 10.25 8.81 19.84
CA HIS A 304 8.91 8.82 20.43
C HIS A 304 8.89 8.00 21.73
N GLN A 305 8.41 8.58 22.80
CA GLN A 305 8.55 8.03 24.16
C GLN A 305 7.80 6.70 24.39
N GLY A 306 6.77 6.41 23.62
CA GLY A 306 5.95 5.22 23.85
C GLY A 306 6.49 3.91 23.26
N TRP A 307 7.55 3.97 22.45
CA TRP A 307 8.05 2.80 21.70
C TRP A 307 8.53 1.68 22.62
N GLY A 308 9.11 2.00 23.77
CA GLY A 308 9.68 1.03 24.71
C GLY A 308 8.66 0.04 25.25
N TRP A 309 7.40 0.46 25.42
CA TRP A 309 6.33 -0.43 25.90
C TRP A 309 5.98 -1.48 24.83
N TYR A 310 5.91 -1.09 23.58
CA TYR A 310 5.76 -2.04 22.47
C TYR A 310 6.98 -2.97 22.38
N TYR A 311 8.18 -2.45 22.66
CA TYR A 311 9.39 -3.28 22.65
C TYR A 311 9.34 -4.34 23.77
N LEU A 312 8.87 -3.98 24.97
CA LEU A 312 8.70 -4.92 26.09
C LEU A 312 7.64 -5.99 25.75
N PHE A 313 6.53 -5.58 25.13
CA PHE A 313 5.52 -6.51 24.60
C PHE A 313 6.18 -7.52 23.64
N ALA A 314 6.95 -7.01 22.68
CA ALA A 314 7.62 -7.83 21.68
C ALA A 314 8.66 -8.78 22.30
N LEU A 315 9.45 -8.26 23.23
CA LEU A 315 10.48 -9.03 23.95
C LEU A 315 9.83 -10.16 24.76
N SER A 316 8.69 -9.90 25.37
CA SER A 316 7.93 -10.92 26.13
C SER A 316 7.46 -12.07 25.20
N ILE A 317 6.99 -11.73 23.97
CA ILE A 317 6.62 -12.75 22.98
C ILE A 317 7.86 -13.57 22.58
N PHE A 318 8.98 -12.91 22.34
CA PHE A 318 10.24 -13.56 21.94
C PHE A 318 10.71 -14.53 23.03
N ILE A 319 10.75 -14.08 24.28
CA ILE A 319 11.15 -14.92 25.42
C ILE A 319 10.14 -16.06 25.62
N GLY A 320 8.85 -15.77 25.52
CA GLY A 320 7.79 -16.79 25.57
C GLY A 320 8.00 -17.86 24.51
N GLY A 321 8.34 -17.45 23.30
CA GLY A 321 8.64 -18.39 22.21
C GLY A 321 9.86 -19.26 22.50
N LEU A 322 10.93 -18.70 23.07
CA LEU A 322 12.12 -19.47 23.46
C LEU A 322 11.79 -20.50 24.53
N ILE A 323 11.02 -20.10 25.54
CA ILE A 323 10.59 -21.02 26.64
C ILE A 323 9.73 -22.13 26.05
N THR A 324 8.76 -21.79 25.21
CA THR A 324 7.87 -22.76 24.56
C THR A 324 8.67 -23.74 23.70
N LEU A 325 9.67 -23.25 22.95
CA LEU A 325 10.52 -24.12 22.12
C LEU A 325 11.30 -25.09 22.99
N LEU A 326 11.89 -24.63 24.10
CA LEU A 326 12.62 -25.47 25.05
C LEU A 326 11.70 -26.57 25.63
N ILE A 327 10.51 -26.22 26.01
CA ILE A 327 9.52 -27.18 26.53
C ILE A 327 9.12 -28.21 25.46
N UNK A 328 8.90 -27.72 24.42
CA UNK A 328 8.47 -28.50 23.50
C UNK A 328 9.41 -29.45 23.04
N MET A 329 10.57 -29.11 22.97
CA MET A 329 11.71 -29.99 22.63
C MET A 329 12.00 -31.07 23.68
N THR A 330 11.69 -30.81 24.89
CA THR A 330 12.03 -31.72 26.01
C THR A 330 10.83 -32.52 26.55
N ALA A 331 9.82 -31.84 27.04
CA ALA A 331 8.68 -32.47 27.74
C ALA A 331 7.52 -32.77 26.79
N ILE A 332 7.30 -31.99 25.76
CA ILE A 332 6.17 -32.01 24.82
C ILE A 332 4.88 -31.60 25.52
N ILE A 333 4.43 -32.35 26.53
CA ILE A 333 3.26 -31.99 27.35
C ILE A 333 3.71 -31.60 28.77
N LEU A 334 2.93 -30.72 29.34
CA LEU A 334 3.22 -30.08 30.62
C LEU A 334 2.43 -30.78 31.74
N PRO A 335 2.84 -30.64 33.02
CA PRO A 335 2.12 -31.30 34.14
C PRO A 335 0.63 -30.94 34.18
N TYR A 336 0.23 -29.71 33.79
CA TYR A 336 -1.18 -29.36 33.76
C TYR A 336 -1.93 -29.97 32.56
N ASP A 337 -1.24 -30.29 31.45
CA ASP A 337 -1.80 -31.11 30.37
C ASP A 337 -2.10 -32.51 30.90
N GLU A 338 -1.12 -33.13 31.59
CA GLU A 338 -1.29 -34.46 32.19
C GLU A 338 -2.43 -34.48 33.21
N TYR A 339 -2.53 -33.40 34.01
CA TYR A 339 -3.63 -33.24 34.96
C TYR A 339 -4.98 -33.20 34.27
N PHE A 340 -5.08 -32.41 33.20
CA PHE A 340 -6.32 -32.29 32.40
C PHE A 340 -6.67 -33.64 31.73
N LEU A 341 -5.66 -34.31 31.18
CA LEU A 341 -5.84 -35.62 30.49
C LEU A 341 -6.13 -36.77 31.48
N GLU A 342 -5.89 -36.57 32.77
CA GLU A 342 -5.89 -37.61 33.79
C GLU A 342 -5.00 -38.78 33.38
N MET A 343 -3.87 -38.46 32.68
CA MET A 343 -3.00 -39.48 32.08
C MET A 343 -1.57 -38.93 31.95
N GLU A 344 -0.61 -39.77 32.35
CA GLU A 344 0.80 -39.44 32.20
C GLU A 344 1.26 -39.54 30.74
N ARG A 345 2.23 -38.74 30.36
CA ARG A 345 2.88 -38.73 29.05
C ARG A 345 3.29 -40.16 28.62
N GLN A 346 3.83 -40.94 29.56
CA GLN A 346 4.32 -42.30 29.27
C GLN A 346 3.21 -43.23 28.78
N ALA A 347 1.99 -43.09 29.30
CA ALA A 347 0.85 -43.88 28.83
C ALA A 347 0.50 -43.58 27.38
N ILE A 348 0.54 -42.32 26.99
CA ILE A 348 0.30 -41.88 25.60
C ILE A 348 1.41 -42.45 24.69
N TYR A 349 2.67 -42.37 25.14
CA TYR A 349 3.84 -42.87 24.40
C TYR A 349 3.71 -44.38 24.12
N VAL A 350 3.36 -45.14 25.16
CA VAL A 350 3.22 -46.58 25.02
C VAL A 350 2.04 -46.98 24.13
N TYR A 351 0.95 -46.20 24.18
CA TYR A 351 -0.23 -46.44 23.33
C TYR A 351 0.09 -46.15 21.86
N ASN A 352 0.60 -44.94 21.58
CA ASN A 352 1.01 -44.54 20.22
C ASN A 352 1.93 -43.31 20.32
N GLU A 353 3.24 -43.52 20.20
CA GLU A 353 4.24 -42.45 20.27
C GLU A 353 4.01 -41.33 19.26
N ARG A 354 3.38 -41.64 18.10
CA ARG A 354 3.12 -40.64 17.03
C ARG A 354 2.11 -39.58 17.46
N ILE A 355 1.26 -39.86 18.44
CA ILE A 355 0.36 -38.83 19.02
C ILE A 355 1.21 -37.75 19.69
N LEU A 356 2.17 -38.11 20.52
CA LEU A 356 3.06 -37.17 21.19
C LEU A 356 3.92 -36.39 20.17
N TYR A 357 4.45 -37.08 19.17
CA TYR A 357 5.25 -36.44 18.13
C TYR A 357 4.42 -35.45 17.32
N PHE A 358 3.17 -35.80 17.05
CA PHE A 358 2.23 -34.90 16.38
C PHE A 358 1.95 -33.64 17.23
N MET A 359 1.74 -33.81 18.54
CA MET A 359 1.58 -32.68 19.45
C MET A 359 2.85 -31.82 19.49
N ALA A 360 4.03 -32.45 19.52
CA ALA A 360 5.32 -31.73 19.46
C ALA A 360 5.43 -30.91 18.18
N HIS A 361 4.97 -31.43 17.05
CA HIS A 361 4.98 -30.77 15.77
C HIS A 361 4.23 -29.42 15.82
N ASP A 362 2.99 -29.44 16.30
CA ASP A 362 2.19 -28.19 16.38
C ASP A 362 2.80 -27.19 17.39
N ARG A 363 3.24 -27.68 18.55
CA ARG A 363 3.81 -26.85 19.63
C ARG A 363 5.16 -26.22 19.25
N MET A 364 6.04 -26.95 18.58
CA MET A 364 7.34 -26.44 18.15
C MET A 364 7.18 -25.45 16.99
N THR A 365 6.25 -25.69 16.07
CA THR A 365 5.95 -24.76 14.99
C THR A 365 5.37 -23.45 15.55
N LEU A 366 4.49 -23.55 16.54
CA LEU A 366 3.99 -22.37 17.27
C LEU A 366 5.15 -21.60 17.90
N ALA A 367 6.06 -22.29 18.61
CA ALA A 367 7.19 -21.64 19.27
C ALA A 367 8.08 -20.90 18.29
N GLY A 368 8.42 -21.52 17.15
CA GLY A 368 9.19 -20.87 16.09
C GLY A 368 8.49 -19.63 15.54
N THR A 369 7.17 -19.72 15.36
CA THR A 369 6.34 -18.59 14.90
C THR A 369 6.31 -17.45 15.94
N MET A 370 6.25 -17.79 17.24
CA MET A 370 6.32 -16.78 18.32
C MET A 370 7.67 -16.06 18.32
N ILE A 371 8.78 -16.80 18.18
CA ILE A 371 10.12 -16.18 18.11
C ILE A 371 10.21 -15.24 16.91
N SER A 372 9.73 -15.68 15.76
CA SER A 372 9.65 -14.85 14.54
C SER A 372 8.82 -13.60 14.77
N GLY A 373 7.63 -13.75 15.32
CA GLY A 373 6.75 -12.61 15.67
C GLY A 373 7.43 -11.64 16.61
N GLY A 374 8.10 -12.16 17.64
CA GLY A 374 8.86 -11.33 18.59
C GLY A 374 9.92 -10.47 17.89
N ILE A 375 10.68 -11.08 16.96
CA ILE A 375 11.69 -10.35 16.17
C ILE A 375 11.03 -9.24 15.34
N LEU A 376 9.94 -9.56 14.64
CA LEU A 376 9.21 -8.60 13.80
C LEU A 376 8.68 -7.44 14.65
N TYR A 377 8.03 -7.73 15.77
CA TYR A 377 7.49 -6.71 16.67
C TYR A 377 8.61 -5.84 17.29
N MET A 378 9.73 -6.45 17.72
CA MET A 378 10.86 -5.71 18.29
C MET A 378 11.43 -4.72 17.26
N ALA A 379 11.61 -5.17 16.01
CA ALA A 379 12.13 -4.32 14.94
C ALA A 379 11.15 -3.18 14.61
N LEU A 380 9.86 -3.47 14.51
CA LEU A 380 8.84 -2.45 14.27
C LEU A 380 8.82 -1.40 15.39
N ALA A 381 8.93 -1.82 16.64
CA ALA A 381 8.98 -0.89 17.78
C ALA A 381 10.26 -0.05 17.73
N ARG A 382 11.43 -0.69 17.56
CA ARG A 382 12.74 -0.05 17.67
C ARG A 382 13.06 0.86 16.49
N PHE A 383 12.73 0.44 15.28
CA PHE A 383 13.10 1.14 14.05
C PHE A 383 11.94 1.89 13.41
N GLY A 384 10.70 1.54 13.74
CA GLY A 384 9.52 2.18 13.20
C GLY A 384 8.85 3.14 14.19
N VAL A 385 8.27 2.61 15.27
CA VAL A 385 7.51 3.40 16.25
C VAL A 385 8.41 4.44 16.93
N ARG A 386 9.64 4.07 17.28
CA ARG A 386 10.61 4.99 17.88
C ARG A 386 10.85 6.22 16.99
N GLN A 387 10.82 6.02 15.65
CA GLN A 387 10.98 7.10 14.66
C GLN A 387 9.66 7.85 14.38
N GLY A 388 8.58 7.48 15.06
CA GLY A 388 7.29 8.13 14.90
C GLY A 388 6.50 7.69 13.67
N LEU A 389 6.84 6.55 13.04
CA LEU A 389 6.17 6.06 11.85
C LEU A 389 4.79 5.48 12.20
N LYS A 390 3.75 6.09 11.65
CA LYS A 390 2.36 5.67 11.85
C LYS A 390 2.12 4.23 11.39
N TRP A 391 2.66 3.87 10.20
CA TRP A 391 2.42 2.53 9.64
C TRP A 391 3.01 1.43 10.52
N ALA A 392 4.16 1.67 11.15
CA ALA A 392 4.79 0.68 12.03
C ALA A 392 3.95 0.44 13.29
N LYS A 393 3.38 1.51 13.85
CA LYS A 393 2.42 1.39 14.95
C LYS A 393 1.19 0.59 14.50
N GLN A 394 0.63 0.92 13.35
CA GLN A 394 -0.54 0.20 12.81
C GLN A 394 -0.24 -1.28 12.57
N ALA A 395 0.96 -1.62 12.09
CA ALA A 395 1.39 -3.02 11.93
C ALA A 395 1.37 -3.76 13.26
N ILE A 396 1.96 -3.17 14.31
CA ILE A 396 1.96 -3.75 15.66
C ILE A 396 0.52 -3.94 16.15
N ASP A 397 -0.33 -2.92 16.01
CA ASP A 397 -1.71 -2.97 16.49
C ASP A 397 -2.52 -4.07 15.76
N ILE A 398 -2.40 -4.16 14.44
CA ILE A 398 -3.10 -5.19 13.64
C ILE A 398 -2.67 -6.59 14.11
N GLY A 399 -1.36 -6.82 14.20
CA GLY A 399 -0.82 -8.11 14.61
C GLY A 399 -1.17 -8.47 16.06
N ALA A 400 -1.02 -7.51 16.97
CA ALA A 400 -1.27 -7.73 18.41
C ALA A 400 -2.75 -8.01 18.68
N ILE A 401 -3.66 -7.21 18.13
CA ILE A 401 -5.11 -7.43 18.31
C ILE A 401 -5.51 -8.79 17.77
N THR A 402 -5.00 -9.18 16.60
CA THR A 402 -5.25 -10.49 16.01
C THR A 402 -4.70 -11.61 16.91
N GLY A 403 -3.49 -11.43 17.45
CA GLY A 403 -2.88 -12.39 18.38
C GLY A 403 -3.67 -12.55 19.67
N PHE A 404 -4.08 -11.44 20.28
CA PHE A 404 -4.90 -11.48 21.52
C PHE A 404 -6.25 -12.16 21.24
N LEU A 405 -6.91 -11.85 20.13
CA LEU A 405 -8.18 -12.50 19.74
C LEU A 405 -7.98 -13.98 19.48
N GLY A 406 -6.87 -14.37 18.84
CA GLY A 406 -6.53 -15.76 18.60
C GLY A 406 -6.44 -16.56 19.89
N ILE A 407 -5.67 -16.05 20.86
CA ILE A 407 -5.54 -16.71 22.18
C ILE A 407 -6.92 -16.82 22.87
N PHE A 408 -7.68 -15.73 22.83
CA PHE A 408 -9.00 -15.66 23.50
C PHE A 408 -9.98 -16.70 22.95
N LEU A 409 -9.98 -16.92 21.63
CA LEU A 409 -10.90 -17.88 20.99
C LEU A 409 -10.65 -19.33 21.41
N PHE A 410 -9.44 -19.67 21.86
CA PHE A 410 -9.09 -21.05 22.22
C PHE A 410 -9.44 -21.40 23.66
N ILE A 411 -9.63 -20.43 24.53
CA ILE A 411 -9.96 -20.66 25.96
C ILE A 411 -11.28 -21.43 26.07
N GLY A 412 -12.20 -21.26 25.12
CA GLY A 412 -13.54 -21.89 25.16
C GLY A 412 -13.66 -23.28 24.55
N TYR A 413 -12.55 -23.92 24.14
CA TYR A 413 -12.62 -25.17 23.34
C TYR A 413 -12.49 -26.45 24.16
N GLY A 414 -12.94 -26.43 25.39
CA GLY A 414 -12.93 -27.66 26.22
C GLY A 414 -11.61 -27.94 26.91
N TYR A 415 -10.58 -27.16 26.65
CA TYR A 415 -9.28 -27.26 27.29
C TYR A 415 -8.82 -25.84 27.71
N PHE A 416 -8.66 -25.64 29.01
CA PHE A 416 -8.24 -24.34 29.56
C PHE A 416 -6.73 -24.35 29.81
N ASP A 417 -5.97 -23.60 28.99
CA ASP A 417 -4.52 -23.52 29.09
C ASP A 417 -4.14 -22.34 30.01
N TRP A 418 -3.73 -22.66 31.23
CA TRP A 418 -3.31 -21.71 32.26
C TRP A 418 -2.09 -20.89 31.81
N LEU A 419 -1.18 -21.49 31.08
CA LEU A 419 0.03 -20.83 30.60
C LEU A 419 -0.33 -19.74 29.59
N HIS A 420 -1.27 -20.01 28.68
CA HIS A 420 -1.77 -19.01 27.75
C HIS A 420 -2.45 -17.84 28.48
N LEU A 421 -3.20 -18.11 29.53
CA LEU A 421 -3.82 -17.04 30.31
C LEU A 421 -2.75 -16.15 30.98
N ILE A 422 -1.75 -16.76 31.62
CA ILE A 422 -0.66 -16.00 32.26
C ILE A 422 0.07 -15.15 31.23
N PHE A 423 0.39 -15.74 30.07
CA PHE A 423 1.07 -15.05 29.00
C PHE A 423 0.25 -13.86 28.48
N TRP A 424 -1.06 -14.07 28.30
CA TRP A 424 -2.01 -13.02 27.89
C TRP A 424 -2.01 -11.86 28.89
N LEU A 425 -2.05 -12.17 30.19
CA LEU A 425 -2.06 -11.18 31.28
C LEU A 425 -0.72 -10.39 31.36
N VAL A 426 0.40 -11.03 31.01
CA VAL A 426 1.71 -10.37 30.97
C VAL A 426 1.80 -9.44 29.76
N LEU A 427 1.34 -9.89 28.60
CA LEU A 427 1.43 -9.13 27.36
C LEU A 427 0.51 -7.91 27.32
N LEU A 428 -0.69 -8.04 27.87
CA LEU A 428 -1.74 -7.03 27.75
C LEU A 428 -1.34 -5.65 28.33
N PRO A 429 -0.79 -5.55 29.56
CA PRO A 429 -0.39 -4.25 30.09
C PRO A 429 0.67 -3.54 29.24
N PHE A 430 1.66 -4.28 28.74
CA PHE A 430 2.69 -3.69 27.87
C PHE A 430 2.08 -3.16 26.58
N TYR A 431 1.21 -3.96 25.95
CA TYR A 431 0.56 -3.55 24.69
C TYR A 431 -0.35 -2.32 24.92
N VAL A 432 -1.22 -2.37 25.93
CA VAL A 432 -2.18 -1.27 26.20
C VAL A 432 -1.42 0.02 26.51
N THR A 433 -0.38 -0.04 27.34
CA THR A 433 0.43 1.13 27.67
C THR A 433 1.10 1.70 26.41
N GLY A 434 1.68 0.83 25.59
CA GLY A 434 2.26 1.23 24.31
C GLY A 434 1.24 1.88 23.39
N PHE A 435 0.07 1.28 23.25
CA PHE A 435 -1.02 1.78 22.42
C PHE A 435 -1.45 3.20 22.84
N VAL A 436 -1.68 3.40 24.16
CA VAL A 436 -2.12 4.70 24.69
C VAL A 436 -1.04 5.76 24.50
N LYS A 437 0.21 5.43 24.81
CA LYS A 437 1.32 6.40 24.73
C LYS A 437 1.69 6.75 23.28
N THR A 438 1.39 5.89 22.32
CA THR A 438 1.71 6.12 20.90
C THR A 438 0.51 6.59 20.07
N ARG A 439 -0.63 6.86 20.69
CA ARG A 439 -1.89 7.19 19.97
C ARG A 439 -1.77 8.44 19.08
N ARG A 440 -0.82 9.34 19.36
CA ARG A 440 -0.63 10.59 18.62
C ARG A 440 0.43 10.48 17.51
N ILE A 441 1.01 9.31 17.31
CA ILE A 441 1.98 9.11 16.24
C ILE A 441 1.31 9.32 14.88
N ASN A 442 1.87 10.20 14.08
CA ASN A 442 1.32 10.56 12.78
C ASN A 442 2.41 10.75 11.71
N GLY A 443 3.62 10.27 11.95
CA GLY A 443 4.72 10.40 11.01
C GLY A 443 4.53 9.55 9.76
N THR A 444 4.80 10.15 8.61
CA THR A 444 4.74 9.47 7.32
C THR A 444 6.16 9.10 6.86
N PRO A 445 6.32 8.03 6.09
CA PRO A 445 7.66 7.65 5.65
C PRO A 445 8.24 8.61 4.63
N THR A 446 9.56 8.68 4.61
CA THR A 446 10.33 9.40 3.60
C THR A 446 11.06 8.38 2.72
N SER A 447 11.49 8.79 1.52
CA SER A 447 12.23 7.91 0.64
C SER A 447 13.34 8.67 -0.09
N THR A 448 14.49 8.03 -0.20
CA THR A 448 15.59 8.52 -1.03
C THR A 448 15.49 8.02 -2.47
N ASN A 449 14.50 7.21 -2.80
CA ASN A 449 14.30 6.70 -4.17
C ASN A 449 13.80 7.82 -5.08
N ARG A 450 14.73 8.37 -5.88
CA ARG A 450 14.45 9.49 -6.79
C ARG A 450 14.32 9.06 -8.25
N ARG A 451 14.70 7.82 -8.60
CA ARG A 451 14.82 7.38 -9.99
C ARG A 451 14.21 6.00 -10.20
N ASN A 452 13.80 5.74 -11.45
CA ASN A 452 13.24 4.44 -11.89
C ASN A 452 14.37 3.52 -12.37
N HIS A 453 15.39 3.30 -11.53
CA HIS A 453 16.55 2.49 -11.88
C HIS A 453 16.28 0.97 -11.76
N ASN A 454 17.19 0.17 -12.26
CA ASN A 454 17.01 -1.30 -12.32
C ASN A 454 16.91 -1.93 -10.92
N LEU A 455 17.58 -1.37 -9.91
CA LEU A 455 17.46 -1.85 -8.52
C LEU A 455 16.02 -1.74 -8.02
N TRP A 456 15.37 -0.60 -8.27
CA TRP A 456 13.96 -0.41 -7.91
C TRP A 456 13.06 -1.41 -8.64
N LYS A 457 13.23 -1.55 -9.97
CA LYS A 457 12.43 -2.49 -10.78
C LYS A 457 12.59 -3.93 -10.30
N ARG A 458 13.83 -4.35 -10.01
CA ARG A 458 14.14 -5.68 -9.49
C ARG A 458 13.48 -5.91 -8.11
N SER A 459 13.52 -4.88 -7.25
CA SER A 459 12.93 -4.98 -5.91
C SER A 459 11.42 -5.18 -5.92
N LEU A 460 10.73 -4.78 -7.00
CA LEU A 460 9.28 -5.00 -7.12
C LEU A 460 8.94 -6.49 -7.15
N PHE A 461 9.80 -7.32 -7.75
CA PHE A 461 9.64 -8.79 -7.69
C PHE A 461 9.80 -9.30 -6.26
N GLY A 462 10.80 -8.78 -5.54
CA GLY A 462 11.01 -9.12 -4.12
C GLY A 462 9.83 -8.71 -3.24
N GLN A 463 9.33 -7.50 -3.46
CA GLN A 463 8.16 -7.00 -2.73
C GLN A 463 6.93 -7.87 -3.01
N LEU A 464 6.69 -8.23 -4.28
CA LEU A 464 5.58 -9.13 -4.64
C LEU A 464 5.71 -10.49 -3.93
N ALA A 465 6.93 -11.06 -3.90
CA ALA A 465 7.17 -12.34 -3.22
C ALA A 465 6.80 -12.25 -1.73
N PHE A 466 7.21 -11.18 -1.04
CA PHE A 466 6.85 -10.98 0.37
C PHE A 466 5.35 -10.71 0.57
N VAL A 467 4.71 -9.99 -0.35
CA VAL A 467 3.26 -9.75 -0.30
C VAL A 467 2.51 -11.08 -0.42
N ILE A 468 2.91 -11.93 -1.38
CA ILE A 468 2.31 -13.27 -1.56
C ILE A 468 2.56 -14.11 -0.29
N LEU A 469 3.79 -14.05 0.27
CA LEU A 469 4.13 -14.75 1.51
C LEU A 469 3.22 -14.33 2.66
N GLY A 470 3.04 -13.02 2.85
CA GLY A 470 2.16 -12.48 3.89
C GLY A 470 0.71 -12.94 3.71
N PHE A 471 0.17 -12.85 2.52
CA PHE A 471 -1.18 -13.35 2.22
C PHE A 471 -1.28 -14.86 2.43
N SER A 472 -0.24 -15.62 2.05
CA SER A 472 -0.20 -17.08 2.23
C SER A 472 -0.26 -17.45 3.71
N PHE A 473 0.48 -16.73 4.56
CA PHE A 473 0.46 -16.96 6.01
C PHE A 473 -0.87 -16.54 6.64
N VAL A 474 -1.48 -15.44 6.17
CA VAL A 474 -2.82 -15.02 6.61
C VAL A 474 -3.83 -16.10 6.28
N LEU A 475 -3.85 -16.55 5.02
CA LEU A 475 -4.77 -17.61 4.57
C LEU A 475 -4.48 -18.93 5.28
N GLY A 476 -3.20 -19.31 5.39
CA GLY A 476 -2.79 -20.54 6.10
C GLY A 476 -3.20 -20.51 7.57
N GLY A 477 -2.99 -19.38 8.24
CA GLY A 477 -3.40 -19.21 9.64
C GLY A 477 -4.90 -19.35 9.82
N LEU A 478 -5.69 -18.76 8.92
CA LEU A 478 -7.16 -18.89 8.94
C LEU A 478 -7.60 -20.35 8.73
N ILE A 479 -7.00 -21.03 7.74
CA ILE A 479 -7.33 -22.42 7.41
C ILE A 479 -6.96 -23.34 8.58
N ILE A 480 -5.74 -23.18 9.14
CA ILE A 480 -5.27 -24.02 10.26
C ILE A 480 -6.15 -23.80 11.49
N SER A 481 -6.50 -22.54 11.80
CA SER A 481 -7.40 -22.22 12.91
C SER A 481 -8.77 -22.88 12.71
N TYR A 482 -9.31 -22.76 11.49
CA TYR A 482 -10.62 -23.38 11.17
C TYR A 482 -10.59 -24.89 11.32
N ILE A 483 -9.53 -25.55 10.79
CA ILE A 483 -9.35 -27.00 10.94
C ILE A 483 -9.24 -27.36 12.42
N GLY A 484 -8.44 -26.60 13.20
CA GLY A 484 -8.26 -26.84 14.63
C GLY A 484 -9.56 -26.82 15.41
N VAL A 485 -10.50 -25.93 15.05
CA VAL A 485 -11.78 -25.82 15.77
C VAL A 485 -12.92 -26.65 15.14
N THR A 486 -12.65 -27.40 14.08
CA THR A 486 -13.67 -28.25 13.42
C THR A 486 -13.25 -29.70 13.36
N SER A 487 -12.53 -30.10 12.31
CA SER A 487 -12.13 -31.51 12.08
C SER A 487 -10.90 -31.93 12.87
N VAL A 488 -10.12 -30.97 13.33
CA VAL A 488 -8.82 -31.12 14.05
C VAL A 488 -7.72 -31.69 13.15
N PHE A 489 -7.99 -32.77 12.43
CA PHE A 489 -7.01 -33.49 11.61
C PHE A 489 -7.30 -33.33 10.12
N VAL A 490 -6.23 -33.32 9.32
CA VAL A 490 -6.31 -33.54 7.88
C VAL A 490 -5.89 -34.96 7.53
N ALA A 491 -6.14 -35.40 6.29
CA ALA A 491 -5.89 -36.80 5.88
C ALA A 491 -4.43 -37.22 6.10
N THR A 492 -3.47 -36.31 5.83
CA THR A 492 -2.04 -36.62 6.02
C THR A 492 -1.67 -36.81 7.50
N ASP A 493 -2.36 -36.10 8.41
CA ASP A 493 -2.17 -36.28 9.86
C ASP A 493 -2.55 -37.69 10.30
N LEU A 494 -3.73 -38.14 9.87
CA LEU A 494 -4.25 -39.45 10.22
C LEU A 494 -3.38 -40.56 9.61
N GLN A 495 -2.85 -40.36 8.42
CA GLN A 495 -1.87 -41.29 7.83
C GLN A 495 -0.60 -41.36 8.66
N TYR A 496 -0.12 -40.20 9.15
CA TYR A 496 1.09 -40.17 10.00
C TYR A 496 0.85 -40.83 11.35
N ILE A 497 -0.26 -40.52 12.03
CA ILE A 497 -0.61 -41.07 13.35
C ILE A 497 -0.96 -42.57 13.23
N CYS A 498 -1.39 -43.02 12.03
CA CYS A 498 -1.86 -44.38 11.75
C CYS A 498 -3.07 -44.77 12.62
N MET A 499 -3.97 -43.80 12.88
CA MET A 499 -5.10 -44.04 13.78
C MET A 499 -6.24 -43.05 13.44
N PRO A 500 -7.48 -43.55 13.33
CA PRO A 500 -8.62 -42.64 13.14
C PRO A 500 -8.99 -41.88 14.43
N PRO A 501 -9.63 -40.72 14.34
CA PRO A 501 -9.97 -39.91 15.51
C PRO A 501 -10.81 -40.68 16.57
N GLU A 502 -11.69 -41.57 16.12
CA GLU A 502 -12.55 -42.36 17.01
C GLU A 502 -11.72 -43.26 17.96
N MET A 503 -10.60 -43.80 17.50
CA MET A 503 -9.70 -44.57 18.34
C MET A 503 -8.94 -43.69 19.33
N ILE A 504 -8.52 -42.51 18.93
CA ILE A 504 -7.90 -41.53 19.83
C ILE A 504 -8.90 -41.13 20.92
N GLN A 505 -10.15 -40.85 20.54
CA GLN A 505 -11.22 -40.48 21.46
C GLN A 505 -11.57 -41.65 22.41
N ALA A 506 -11.59 -42.89 21.92
CA ALA A 506 -11.84 -44.07 22.75
C ALA A 506 -10.70 -44.31 23.75
N PHE A 507 -9.45 -43.98 23.38
CA PHE A 507 -8.31 -44.06 24.28
C PHE A 507 -8.37 -42.99 25.39
N ASN A 508 -8.60 -41.72 24.99
CA ASN A 508 -8.76 -40.62 25.93
C ASN A 508 -9.52 -39.47 25.22
N ASP A 509 -10.76 -39.23 25.69
CA ASP A 509 -11.65 -38.26 25.07
C ASP A 509 -11.17 -36.81 25.22
N ARG A 510 -10.19 -36.55 26.11
CA ARG A 510 -9.62 -35.20 26.32
C ARG A 510 -8.41 -34.91 25.43
N LEU A 511 -7.84 -35.92 24.74
CA LEU A 511 -6.69 -35.71 23.83
C LEU A 511 -7.05 -34.80 22.65
N ILE A 512 -8.22 -35.07 22.03
CA ILE A 512 -8.62 -34.29 20.86
C ILE A 512 -8.80 -32.79 21.20
N PRO A 513 -9.45 -32.42 22.33
CA PRO A 513 -9.47 -31.01 22.75
C PRO A 513 -8.09 -30.36 22.91
N VAL A 514 -7.12 -31.06 23.47
CA VAL A 514 -5.75 -30.55 23.63
C VAL A 514 -5.09 -30.33 22.25
N ILE A 515 -5.20 -31.34 21.37
CA ILE A 515 -4.65 -31.24 20.00
C ILE A 515 -5.32 -30.11 19.22
N ALA A 516 -6.65 -29.97 19.35
CA ALA A 516 -7.42 -28.87 18.72
C ALA A 516 -6.91 -27.49 19.18
N HIS A 517 -6.68 -27.36 20.48
CA HIS A 517 -6.15 -26.13 21.09
C HIS A 517 -4.76 -25.80 20.51
N ASP A 518 -3.85 -26.80 20.45
CA ASP A 518 -2.49 -26.59 19.94
C ASP A 518 -2.51 -26.15 18.47
N ARG A 519 -3.33 -26.82 17.66
CA ARG A 519 -3.47 -26.53 16.23
C ARG A 519 -4.06 -25.14 15.99
N ALA A 520 -5.14 -24.80 16.68
CA ALA A 520 -5.78 -23.50 16.57
C ALA A 520 -4.87 -22.38 17.08
N GLY A 521 -4.10 -22.64 18.14
CA GLY A 521 -3.09 -21.71 18.66
C GLY A 521 -2.00 -21.40 17.63
N PHE A 522 -1.48 -22.42 16.97
CA PHE A 522 -0.51 -22.22 15.89
C PHE A 522 -1.13 -21.41 14.74
N GLY A 523 -2.36 -21.73 14.33
CA GLY A 523 -3.07 -20.99 13.28
C GLY A 523 -3.21 -19.51 13.60
N GLY A 524 -3.57 -19.18 14.84
CA GLY A 524 -3.71 -17.79 15.30
C GLY A 524 -2.37 -17.03 15.30
N ALA A 525 -1.29 -17.69 15.74
CA ALA A 525 0.05 -17.11 15.72
C ALA A 525 0.51 -16.87 14.27
N LEU A 526 0.28 -17.83 13.39
CA LEU A 526 0.65 -17.71 11.96
C LEU A 526 -0.13 -16.58 11.29
N LEU A 527 -1.42 -16.42 11.61
CA LEU A 527 -2.25 -15.32 11.12
C LEU A 527 -1.67 -13.96 11.56
N SER A 528 -1.32 -13.82 12.83
CA SER A 528 -0.73 -12.60 13.39
C SER A 528 0.60 -12.24 12.69
N VAL A 529 1.50 -13.23 12.57
CA VAL A 529 2.80 -13.05 11.91
C VAL A 529 2.61 -12.74 10.41
N GLY A 530 1.66 -13.43 9.77
CA GLY A 530 1.33 -13.18 8.36
C GLY A 530 0.90 -11.73 8.12
N LEU A 531 0.07 -11.18 9.01
CA LEU A 531 -0.34 -9.78 8.94
C LEU A 531 0.85 -8.83 9.12
N LEU A 532 1.78 -9.14 10.05
CA LEU A 532 3.00 -8.33 10.22
C LEU A 532 3.84 -8.32 8.95
N ILE A 533 4.10 -9.49 8.37
CA ILE A 533 4.88 -9.63 7.14
C ILE A 533 4.20 -8.85 6.00
N LEU A 534 2.88 -9.02 5.85
CA LEU A 534 2.10 -8.37 4.82
C LEU A 534 2.21 -6.84 4.92
N VAL A 535 2.00 -6.29 6.12
CA VAL A 535 2.07 -4.83 6.32
C VAL A 535 3.49 -4.32 6.10
N ILE A 536 4.52 -5.03 6.59
CA ILE A 536 5.92 -4.65 6.36
C ILE A 536 6.22 -4.64 4.84
N ALA A 537 5.78 -5.66 4.12
CA ALA A 537 5.98 -5.77 2.67
C ALA A 537 5.26 -4.67 1.89
N LEU A 538 4.03 -4.34 2.28
CA LEU A 538 3.23 -3.31 1.61
C LEU A 538 3.68 -1.89 1.96
N TRP A 539 4.04 -1.63 3.22
CA TRP A 539 4.17 -0.26 3.75
C TRP A 539 5.60 0.14 4.09
N GLY A 540 6.50 -0.81 4.32
CA GLY A 540 7.88 -0.54 4.74
C GLY A 540 8.93 -0.59 3.63
N PHE A 541 8.54 -0.81 2.40
CA PHE A 541 9.45 -1.16 1.30
C PHE A 541 9.97 0.10 0.60
N GLN A 542 10.98 0.74 1.20
CA GLN A 542 11.61 1.96 0.68
C GLN A 542 13.11 1.79 0.52
N GLN A 543 13.68 2.48 -0.46
CA GLN A 543 15.13 2.41 -0.73
C GLN A 543 15.93 2.79 0.52
N GLY A 544 16.94 2.00 0.83
CA GLY A 544 17.82 2.24 1.96
C GLY A 544 17.24 1.85 3.32
N ASN A 545 16.05 1.25 3.34
CA ASN A 545 15.37 0.83 4.57
C ASN A 545 15.91 -0.55 5.01
N SER A 546 17.22 -0.59 5.31
CA SER A 546 17.95 -1.84 5.55
C SER A 546 17.38 -2.63 6.74
N TRP A 547 16.84 -1.94 7.75
CA TRP A 547 16.25 -2.63 8.90
C TRP A 547 15.06 -3.51 8.49
N VAL A 548 14.33 -3.13 7.45
CA VAL A 548 13.23 -3.95 6.94
C VAL A 548 13.77 -5.27 6.37
N TRP A 549 14.85 -5.21 5.58
CA TRP A 549 15.45 -6.42 5.02
C TRP A 549 15.95 -7.35 6.13
N TRP A 550 16.69 -6.80 7.09
CA TRP A 550 17.24 -7.61 8.21
C TRP A 550 16.12 -8.15 9.10
N THR A 551 15.03 -7.40 9.28
CA THR A 551 13.85 -7.86 10.03
C THR A 551 13.21 -9.07 9.36
N LEU A 552 12.99 -9.00 8.04
CA LEU A 552 12.41 -10.11 7.29
C LEU A 552 13.37 -11.31 7.27
N PHE A 553 14.66 -11.08 7.09
CA PHE A 553 15.66 -12.15 7.09
C PHE A 553 15.72 -12.88 8.44
N LEU A 554 15.96 -12.14 9.52
CA LEU A 554 16.09 -12.73 10.85
C LEU A 554 14.75 -13.26 11.36
N GLY A 555 13.66 -12.57 11.03
CA GLY A 555 12.30 -12.97 11.43
C GLY A 555 11.84 -14.28 10.78
N GLY A 556 12.28 -14.57 9.57
CA GLY A 556 11.89 -15.81 8.90
C GLY A 556 12.60 -17.06 9.43
N ILE A 557 13.84 -16.91 9.88
CA ILE A 557 14.68 -18.06 10.27
C ILE A 557 14.01 -18.96 11.32
N PRO A 558 13.52 -18.45 12.47
CA PRO A 558 12.99 -19.37 13.50
C PRO A 558 11.75 -20.13 13.05
N ALA A 559 10.82 -19.46 12.37
CA ALA A 559 9.58 -20.11 11.92
C ALA A 559 9.87 -21.23 10.90
N PHE A 560 10.69 -20.92 9.89
CA PHE A 560 11.02 -21.91 8.86
C PHE A 560 11.87 -23.05 9.42
N THR A 561 12.85 -22.73 10.28
CA THR A 561 13.71 -23.74 10.89
C THR A 561 12.88 -24.67 11.79
N ALA A 562 12.12 -24.12 12.73
CA ALA A 562 11.30 -24.94 13.63
C ALA A 562 10.23 -25.71 12.85
N GLY A 563 9.50 -25.05 11.96
CA GLY A 563 8.41 -25.67 11.21
C GLY A 563 8.86 -26.80 10.30
N ILE A 564 10.01 -26.65 9.62
CA ILE A 564 10.51 -27.69 8.71
C ILE A 564 11.28 -28.76 9.48
N ALA A 565 12.19 -28.35 10.39
CA ALA A 565 13.05 -29.29 11.09
C ALA A 565 12.27 -30.30 11.91
N ILE A 566 11.17 -29.90 12.58
CA ILE A 566 10.37 -30.82 13.39
C ILE A 566 9.79 -31.96 12.53
N HIS A 567 9.33 -31.64 11.30
CA HIS A 567 8.77 -32.65 10.41
C HIS A 567 9.79 -33.77 10.10
N PHE A 568 11.04 -33.39 9.85
CA PHE A 568 12.11 -34.35 9.59
C PHE A 568 12.50 -35.09 10.87
N ALA A 569 12.51 -34.40 12.01
CA ALA A 569 12.88 -35.00 13.30
C ALA A 569 11.90 -36.12 13.74
N ILE A 570 10.61 -35.93 13.46
CA ILE A 570 9.58 -36.91 13.86
C ILE A 570 9.19 -37.87 12.73
N GLY A 571 9.78 -37.72 11.53
CA GLY A 571 9.47 -38.57 10.39
C GLY A 571 8.14 -38.25 9.68
N TYR A 572 7.56 -37.07 9.90
CA TYR A 572 6.33 -36.66 9.24
C TYR A 572 6.70 -35.90 7.96
N THR A 573 7.24 -36.59 6.95
CA THR A 573 7.86 -35.99 5.76
C THR A 573 7.01 -36.13 4.50
N ASN A 574 5.68 -36.25 4.65
CA ASN A 574 4.77 -36.28 3.50
C ASN A 574 4.92 -34.98 2.66
N PHE A 575 5.23 -35.14 1.37
CA PHE A 575 5.50 -34.01 0.49
C PHE A 575 4.29 -33.07 0.36
N ILE A 576 3.08 -33.63 0.25
CA ILE A 576 1.85 -32.83 0.11
C ILE A 576 1.63 -31.98 1.36
N HIS A 577 1.89 -32.55 2.54
CA HIS A 577 1.77 -31.82 3.82
C HIS A 577 2.78 -30.67 3.90
N LEU A 578 4.02 -30.90 3.47
CA LEU A 578 5.10 -29.92 3.51
C LEU A 578 5.08 -28.91 2.35
N LEU A 579 4.30 -29.16 1.30
CA LEU A 579 4.29 -28.32 0.11
C LEU A 579 4.01 -26.83 0.41
N PRO A 580 3.04 -26.48 1.28
CA PRO A 580 2.84 -25.05 1.63
C PRO A 580 4.07 -24.43 2.30
N ALA A 581 4.77 -25.18 3.16
CA ALA A 581 5.99 -24.69 3.83
C ALA A 581 7.12 -24.47 2.83
N TYR A 582 7.29 -25.39 1.86
CA TYR A 582 8.30 -25.25 0.80
C TYR A 582 8.00 -24.07 -0.10
N PHE A 583 6.73 -23.88 -0.48
CA PHE A 583 6.29 -22.73 -1.27
C PHE A 583 6.58 -21.42 -0.53
N ALA A 584 6.25 -21.36 0.75
CA ALA A 584 6.51 -20.18 1.57
C ALA A 584 8.02 -19.91 1.69
N LEU A 585 8.84 -20.96 1.89
CA LEU A 585 10.29 -20.81 1.94
C LEU A 585 10.86 -20.28 0.62
N MET A 586 10.36 -20.77 -0.52
CA MET A 586 10.75 -20.27 -1.83
C MET A 586 10.44 -18.78 -1.96
N LEU A 587 9.22 -18.36 -1.58
CA LEU A 587 8.84 -16.93 -1.62
C LEU A 587 9.74 -16.08 -0.72
N TYR A 588 10.06 -16.59 0.47
CA TYR A 588 10.94 -15.92 1.43
C TYR A 588 12.34 -15.71 0.83
N VAL A 589 12.93 -16.74 0.23
CA VAL A 589 14.26 -16.65 -0.39
C VAL A 589 14.23 -15.70 -1.59
N VAL A 590 13.23 -15.83 -2.48
CA VAL A 590 13.06 -14.94 -3.64
C VAL A 590 12.92 -13.48 -3.18
N GLY A 591 12.08 -13.26 -2.18
CA GLY A 591 11.89 -11.92 -1.61
C GLY A 591 13.19 -11.32 -1.11
N LEU A 592 13.97 -12.08 -0.33
CA LEU A 592 15.26 -11.63 0.21
C LEU A 592 16.27 -11.31 -0.90
N VAL A 593 16.40 -12.20 -1.87
CA VAL A 593 17.40 -12.04 -2.96
C VAL A 593 17.09 -10.80 -3.81
N PHE A 594 15.85 -10.66 -4.24
CA PHE A 594 15.46 -9.57 -5.16
C PHE A 594 15.37 -8.21 -4.48
N SER A 595 15.15 -8.16 -3.15
CA SER A 595 15.03 -6.91 -2.41
C SER A 595 16.33 -6.43 -1.77
N TYR A 596 17.36 -7.27 -1.68
CA TYR A 596 18.58 -7.01 -0.92
C TYR A 596 19.21 -5.66 -1.31
N SER A 597 19.52 -5.51 -2.60
CA SER A 597 20.24 -4.31 -3.07
C SER A 597 19.45 -3.03 -2.85
N PHE A 598 18.15 -3.05 -3.15
CA PHE A 598 17.30 -1.87 -3.00
C PHE A 598 17.14 -1.44 -1.55
N LEU A 599 16.87 -2.39 -0.65
CA LEU A 599 16.64 -2.09 0.76
C LEU A 599 17.94 -1.74 1.50
N ASN A 600 19.08 -2.31 1.09
CA ASN A 600 20.34 -2.11 1.81
C ASN A 600 21.23 -1.01 1.23
N GLN A 601 20.94 -0.52 0.01
CA GLN A 601 21.77 0.51 -0.61
C GLN A 601 21.30 1.91 -0.20
N LYS A 602 22.10 2.59 0.58
CA LYS A 602 21.92 4.03 0.79
C LYS A 602 22.34 4.73 -0.49
N ASN A 603 21.59 5.73 -0.89
CA ASN A 603 21.80 6.42 -2.15
C ASN A 603 23.24 6.89 -2.36
N GLU A 604 23.70 6.66 -3.55
CA GLU A 604 24.65 7.56 -4.20
C GLU A 604 23.81 8.62 -4.93
N LEU A 605 24.02 9.87 -4.60
CA LEU A 605 23.41 11.05 -5.17
C LEU A 605 23.54 11.11 -6.70
#